data_f80cd022918f9e992b3c8b0bcd28ebaf
#
_entry.id   f80cd022918f9e992b3c8b0bcd28ebaf
#
_cell.length_a   1.000
_cell.length_b   1.000
_cell.length_c   1.000
_cell.angle_alpha   90.00
_cell.angle_beta   90.00
_cell.angle_gamma   90.00
#
_symmetry.space_group_name_H-M   'P 1'
#
loop_
_entity.id
_entity.type
_entity.pdbx_description
1 polymer ?
#
loop_
_entity_poly.entity_id
_entity_poly.type
_entity_poly.pdbx_seq_one_letter_code
_entity_poly.pdbx_strand_id
1 'polypeptide(L)'
;MSQTLVEKIALNYSVGLSPDNEVHSGDYIMIQPAYVMTHDNTGAVIPKFNSIGAKKLFNPRQVVHTLDHNVQDKSEKNLEKYKKIEEFSKSMGADFYPAGRGIGHQIMCEEGYAWPGTMAVASDSHSNMY
;
A
#
# COMPACT_ATOMS: atom_id res chain seq x y z
N MET A 1 7.52 27.89 -12.41
CA MET A 1 6.54 28.21 -11.35
C MET A 1 6.94 27.45 -10.08
N SER A 2 6.63 27.97 -8.90
CA SER A 2 6.98 27.23 -7.67
C SER A 2 6.08 26.00 -7.52
N GLN A 3 6.68 24.85 -7.23
CA GLN A 3 5.95 23.61 -6.98
C GLN A 3 5.23 23.64 -5.63
N THR A 4 4.05 23.05 -5.59
CA THR A 4 3.33 22.73 -4.34
C THR A 4 4.07 21.62 -3.57
N LEU A 5 3.69 21.42 -2.31
CA LEU A 5 4.25 20.33 -1.50
C LEU A 5 3.98 18.95 -2.14
N VAL A 6 2.78 18.75 -2.69
CA VAL A 6 2.40 17.49 -3.36
C VAL A 6 3.28 17.24 -4.58
N GLU A 7 3.51 18.25 -5.42
CA GLU A 7 4.36 18.14 -6.60
C GLU A 7 5.81 17.83 -6.22
N LYS A 8 6.34 18.43 -5.15
CA LYS A 8 7.67 18.12 -4.63
C LYS A 8 7.78 16.68 -4.10
N ILE A 9 6.76 16.20 -3.39
CA ILE A 9 6.72 14.82 -2.94
C ILE A 9 6.65 13.88 -4.14
N ALA A 10 5.79 14.18 -5.13
CA ALA A 10 5.69 13.38 -6.36
C ALA A 10 7.02 13.30 -7.11
N LEU A 11 7.75 14.42 -7.23
CA LEU A 11 9.08 14.44 -7.82
C LEU A 11 10.07 13.55 -7.05
N ASN A 12 10.09 13.64 -5.72
CA ASN A 12 10.99 12.83 -4.89
C ASN A 12 10.78 11.32 -5.03
N TYR A 13 9.56 10.90 -5.36
CA TYR A 13 9.20 9.50 -5.57
C TYR A 13 9.07 9.13 -7.06
N SER A 14 9.47 10.02 -7.97
CA SER A 14 9.46 9.76 -9.41
C SER A 14 10.58 8.83 -9.82
N VAL A 15 10.34 8.06 -10.87
CA VAL A 15 11.34 7.19 -11.50
C VAL A 15 11.79 7.82 -12.79
N GLY A 16 13.11 8.05 -12.91
CA GLY A 16 13.71 8.57 -14.14
C GLY A 16 13.75 10.09 -14.25
N LEU A 17 13.27 10.83 -13.25
CA LEU A 17 13.42 12.29 -13.20
C LEU A 17 14.61 12.68 -12.32
N SER A 18 15.29 13.77 -12.68
CA SER A 18 16.33 14.39 -11.86
C SER A 18 15.71 15.25 -10.77
N PRO A 19 16.37 15.42 -9.60
CA PRO A 19 15.93 16.36 -8.57
C PRO A 19 15.80 17.83 -9.05
N ASP A 20 16.48 18.18 -10.13
CA ASP A 20 16.40 19.52 -10.75
C ASP A 20 15.20 19.69 -11.68
N ASN A 21 14.44 18.61 -11.94
CA ASN A 21 13.21 18.68 -12.69
C ASN A 21 12.09 19.33 -11.86
N GLU A 22 11.06 19.79 -12.51
CA GLU A 22 9.81 20.20 -11.90
C GLU A 22 8.69 19.23 -12.32
N VAL A 23 7.76 18.97 -11.43
CA VAL A 23 6.54 18.19 -11.69
C VAL A 23 5.35 19.10 -11.38
N HIS A 24 4.39 19.15 -12.28
CA HIS A 24 3.22 19.99 -12.16
C HIS A 24 1.93 19.19 -12.42
N SER A 25 0.82 19.74 -11.98
CA SER A 25 -0.52 19.19 -12.28
C SER A 25 -0.71 19.01 -13.78
N GLY A 26 -1.10 17.81 -14.20
CA GLY A 26 -1.25 17.42 -15.59
C GLY A 26 -0.08 16.63 -16.17
N ASP A 27 1.05 16.57 -15.50
CA ASP A 27 2.17 15.74 -15.91
C ASP A 27 1.88 14.25 -15.69
N TYR A 28 2.37 13.42 -16.61
CA TYR A 28 2.39 11.98 -16.46
C TYR A 28 3.76 11.52 -15.99
N ILE A 29 3.82 10.97 -14.81
CA ILE A 29 5.08 10.50 -14.19
C ILE A 29 4.95 9.06 -13.73
N MET A 30 6.06 8.34 -13.67
CA MET A 30 6.15 7.06 -13.01
C MET A 30 6.63 7.28 -11.56
N ILE A 31 5.98 6.65 -10.60
CA ILE A 31 6.33 6.76 -9.18
C ILE A 31 6.69 5.40 -8.59
N GLN A 32 7.60 5.42 -7.64
CA GLN A 32 7.89 4.30 -6.75
C GLN A 32 7.65 4.77 -5.31
N PRO A 33 6.46 4.52 -4.73
CA PRO A 33 6.12 4.99 -3.40
C PRO A 33 6.99 4.34 -2.32
N ALA A 34 7.10 4.97 -1.15
CA ALA A 34 7.80 4.38 -0.01
C ALA A 34 7.08 3.11 0.45
N TYR A 35 5.75 3.16 0.54
CA TYR A 35 4.93 2.05 0.99
C TYR A 35 3.67 1.88 0.15
N VAL A 36 3.21 0.63 0.08
CA VAL A 36 1.96 0.24 -0.57
C VAL A 36 1.15 -0.57 0.43
N MET A 37 -0.05 -0.10 0.73
CA MET A 37 -0.98 -0.81 1.62
C MET A 37 -2.12 -1.44 0.82
N THR A 38 -2.46 -2.67 1.16
CA THR A 38 -3.73 -3.29 0.77
C THR A 38 -4.46 -3.81 2.00
N HIS A 39 -5.79 -3.78 1.95
CA HIS A 39 -6.66 -4.25 3.03
C HIS A 39 -7.28 -5.61 2.70
N ASP A 40 -8.49 -5.90 3.14
CA ASP A 40 -9.22 -7.16 2.85
C ASP A 40 -9.29 -7.49 1.36
N ASN A 41 -9.11 -6.50 0.48
CA ASN A 41 -9.03 -6.70 -0.97
C ASN A 41 -7.74 -7.39 -1.43
N THR A 42 -6.76 -7.59 -0.54
CA THR A 42 -5.58 -8.43 -0.81
C THR A 42 -5.98 -9.80 -1.35
N GLY A 43 -7.13 -10.33 -0.88
CA GLY A 43 -7.71 -11.56 -1.42
C GLY A 43 -7.96 -11.55 -2.94
N ALA A 44 -8.23 -10.38 -3.52
CA ALA A 44 -8.38 -10.20 -4.97
C ALA A 44 -7.05 -9.87 -5.67
N VAL A 45 -6.10 -9.31 -4.95
CA VAL A 45 -4.75 -9.00 -5.46
C VAL A 45 -3.93 -10.27 -5.67
N ILE A 46 -4.00 -11.23 -4.74
CA ILE A 46 -3.24 -12.49 -4.79
C ILE A 46 -3.39 -13.24 -6.12
N PRO A 47 -4.62 -13.51 -6.63
CA PRO A 47 -4.77 -14.18 -7.91
C PRO A 47 -4.15 -13.41 -9.09
N LYS A 48 -4.23 -12.09 -9.06
CA LYS A 48 -3.63 -11.23 -10.11
C LYS A 48 -2.10 -11.26 -10.05
N PHE A 49 -1.53 -11.20 -8.85
CA PHE A 49 -0.09 -11.36 -8.63
C PHE A 49 0.41 -12.72 -9.16
N ASN A 50 -0.33 -13.78 -8.87
CA ASN A 50 0.02 -15.12 -9.36
C ASN A 50 -0.13 -15.22 -10.89
N SER A 51 -1.13 -14.58 -11.49
CA SER A 51 -1.40 -14.65 -12.93
C SER A 51 -0.31 -14.04 -13.81
N ILE A 52 0.46 -13.07 -13.29
CA ILE A 52 1.62 -12.51 -13.99
C ILE A 52 2.89 -13.35 -13.82
N GLY A 53 2.80 -14.52 -13.17
CA GLY A 53 3.93 -15.43 -12.95
C GLY A 53 4.92 -14.94 -11.88
N ALA A 54 4.59 -13.90 -11.13
CA ALA A 54 5.44 -13.38 -10.06
C ALA A 54 5.62 -14.44 -8.95
N LYS A 55 6.84 -14.56 -8.43
CA LYS A 55 7.20 -15.50 -7.36
C LYS A 55 7.65 -14.81 -6.09
N LYS A 56 7.95 -13.53 -6.15
CA LYS A 56 8.41 -12.72 -5.02
C LYS A 56 8.04 -11.25 -5.23
N LEU A 57 7.94 -10.51 -4.13
CA LEU A 57 7.83 -9.06 -4.17
C LEU A 57 9.18 -8.44 -4.51
N PHE A 58 9.17 -7.31 -5.20
CA PHE A 58 10.40 -6.54 -5.50
C PHE A 58 11.08 -6.09 -4.20
N ASN A 59 10.32 -5.50 -3.31
CA ASN A 59 10.74 -5.13 -1.97
C ASN A 59 9.64 -5.49 -0.96
N PRO A 60 9.77 -6.60 -0.22
CA PRO A 60 8.78 -7.01 0.76
C PRO A 60 8.48 -5.96 1.84
N ARG A 61 9.50 -5.17 2.23
CA ARG A 61 9.36 -4.13 3.26
C ARG A 61 8.54 -2.91 2.81
N GLN A 62 8.27 -2.81 1.51
CA GLN A 62 7.41 -1.78 0.95
C GLN A 62 5.92 -2.12 1.11
N VAL A 63 5.58 -3.39 1.28
CA VAL A 63 4.20 -3.87 1.21
C VAL A 63 3.64 -4.14 2.59
N VAL A 64 2.48 -3.55 2.86
CA VAL A 64 1.74 -3.67 4.12
C VAL A 64 0.34 -4.20 3.84
N HIS A 65 -0.01 -5.31 4.46
CA HIS A 65 -1.36 -5.88 4.37
C HIS A 65 -2.08 -5.69 5.70
N THR A 66 -3.28 -5.11 5.65
CA THR A 66 -4.13 -4.88 6.83
C THR A 66 -5.48 -5.56 6.64
N LEU A 67 -6.09 -6.05 7.73
CA LEU A 67 -7.45 -6.60 7.71
C LEU A 67 -8.33 -5.72 8.58
N ASP A 68 -9.16 -4.88 7.96
CA ASP A 68 -9.89 -3.84 8.68
C ASP A 68 -11.35 -3.61 8.23
N HIS A 69 -11.80 -4.20 7.11
CA HIS A 69 -13.14 -3.95 6.57
C HIS A 69 -14.19 -4.94 7.07
N ASN A 70 -13.95 -6.24 6.97
CA ASN A 70 -14.91 -7.29 7.30
C ASN A 70 -14.65 -7.95 8.66
N VAL A 71 -14.15 -7.19 9.62
CA VAL A 71 -13.72 -7.71 10.94
C VAL A 71 -14.86 -8.29 11.77
N GLN A 72 -16.12 -7.89 11.49
CA GLN A 72 -17.31 -8.39 12.15
C GLN A 72 -17.82 -9.71 11.56
N ASP A 73 -17.47 -10.02 10.32
CA ASP A 73 -17.87 -11.24 9.64
C ASP A 73 -17.04 -12.43 10.12
N LYS A 74 -17.66 -13.28 10.93
CA LYS A 74 -17.06 -14.50 11.48
C LYS A 74 -17.43 -15.75 10.68
N SER A 75 -17.99 -15.59 9.47
CA SER A 75 -18.26 -16.74 8.60
C SER A 75 -16.98 -17.51 8.26
N GLU A 76 -17.13 -18.81 8.10
CA GLU A 76 -16.02 -19.69 7.70
C GLU A 76 -15.32 -19.19 6.43
N LYS A 77 -16.11 -18.74 5.46
CA LYS A 77 -15.61 -18.16 4.20
C LYS A 77 -14.71 -16.94 4.43
N ASN A 78 -15.09 -16.02 5.32
CA ASN A 78 -14.28 -14.85 5.61
C ASN A 78 -13.03 -15.20 6.41
N LEU A 79 -13.12 -16.08 7.37
CA LEU A 79 -11.99 -16.56 8.16
C LEU A 79 -10.96 -17.29 7.28
N GLU A 80 -11.41 -18.13 6.35
CA GLU A 80 -10.54 -18.79 5.38
C GLU A 80 -9.83 -17.78 4.45
N LYS A 81 -10.57 -16.77 3.97
CA LYS A 81 -9.98 -15.66 3.20
C LYS A 81 -8.88 -14.95 4.00
N TYR A 82 -9.12 -14.61 5.24
CA TYR A 82 -8.14 -13.94 6.11
C TYR A 82 -6.90 -14.80 6.33
N LYS A 83 -7.08 -16.09 6.56
CA LYS A 83 -5.98 -17.04 6.68
C LYS A 83 -5.11 -17.08 5.41
N LYS A 84 -5.73 -17.13 4.24
CA LYS A 84 -5.01 -17.09 2.94
C LYS A 84 -4.21 -15.81 2.76
N ILE A 85 -4.75 -14.65 3.15
CA ILE A 85 -4.04 -13.39 3.09
C ILE A 85 -2.83 -13.39 4.04
N GLU A 86 -3.01 -13.87 5.27
CA GLU A 86 -1.94 -13.97 6.24
C GLU A 86 -0.80 -14.89 5.77
N GLU A 87 -1.14 -16.08 5.27
CA GLU A 87 -0.19 -17.05 4.73
C GLU A 87 0.59 -16.47 3.54
N PHE A 88 -0.11 -15.78 2.62
CA PHE A 88 0.52 -15.10 1.50
C PHE A 88 1.47 -14.01 1.98
N SER A 89 1.05 -13.15 2.90
CA SER A 89 1.87 -12.06 3.45
C SER A 89 3.16 -12.60 4.06
N LYS A 90 3.05 -13.62 4.90
CA LYS A 90 4.19 -14.30 5.52
C LYS A 90 5.12 -14.94 4.49
N SER A 91 4.57 -15.61 3.49
CA SER A 91 5.37 -16.25 2.44
C SER A 91 6.14 -15.27 1.58
N MET A 92 5.59 -14.06 1.40
CA MET A 92 6.21 -12.97 0.64
C MET A 92 7.11 -12.07 1.47
N GLY A 93 7.11 -12.22 2.81
CA GLY A 93 7.87 -11.37 3.73
C GLY A 93 7.31 -9.96 3.89
N ALA A 94 6.05 -9.72 3.51
CA ALA A 94 5.35 -8.46 3.69
C ALA A 94 4.90 -8.26 5.14
N ASP A 95 4.78 -7.01 5.57
CA ASP A 95 4.23 -6.69 6.87
C ASP A 95 2.71 -6.98 6.88
N PHE A 96 2.22 -7.57 7.97
CA PHE A 96 0.83 -8.01 8.08
C PHE A 96 0.21 -7.62 9.41
N TYR A 97 -0.99 -7.04 9.36
CA TYR A 97 -1.78 -6.65 10.51
C TYR A 97 -3.14 -7.35 10.50
N PRO A 98 -3.42 -8.20 11.51
CA PRO A 98 -4.64 -9.00 11.56
C PRO A 98 -5.88 -8.16 11.87
N ALA A 99 -7.04 -8.74 11.61
CA ALA A 99 -8.34 -8.16 11.97
C ALA A 99 -8.40 -7.84 13.47
N GLY A 100 -8.88 -6.64 13.80
CA GLY A 100 -8.96 -6.14 15.16
C GLY A 100 -7.74 -5.35 15.64
N ARG A 101 -6.65 -5.26 14.85
CA ARG A 101 -5.52 -4.39 15.17
C ARG A 101 -5.88 -2.90 15.05
N GLY A 102 -6.70 -2.56 14.07
CA GLY A 102 -7.13 -1.19 13.81
C GLY A 102 -7.46 -0.95 12.35
N ILE A 103 -7.81 0.28 12.02
CA ILE A 103 -8.04 0.75 10.65
C ILE A 103 -6.68 0.83 9.94
N GLY A 104 -6.60 0.36 8.70
CA GLY A 104 -5.36 0.29 7.94
C GLY A 104 -4.62 1.62 7.84
N HIS A 105 -5.31 2.72 7.56
CA HIS A 105 -4.72 4.06 7.50
C HIS A 105 -4.13 4.49 8.85
N GLN A 106 -4.83 4.19 9.95
CA GLN A 106 -4.33 4.48 11.29
C GLN A 106 -3.06 3.67 11.60
N ILE A 107 -3.02 2.40 11.21
CA ILE A 107 -1.83 1.54 11.32
C ILE A 107 -0.66 2.15 10.54
N MET A 108 -0.91 2.63 9.31
CA MET A 108 0.14 3.25 8.49
C MET A 108 0.78 4.48 9.18
N CYS A 109 -0.01 5.24 9.93
CA CYS A 109 0.48 6.39 10.70
C CYS A 109 1.19 5.95 12.00
N GLU A 110 0.56 5.08 12.81
CA GLU A 110 1.05 4.67 14.12
C GLU A 110 2.34 3.85 14.05
N GLU A 111 2.45 2.98 13.04
CA GLU A 111 3.63 2.12 12.85
C GLU A 111 4.73 2.82 12.04
N GLY A 112 4.53 4.08 11.66
CA GLY A 112 5.54 4.91 11.04
C GLY A 112 5.79 4.63 9.55
N TYR A 113 4.83 4.06 8.82
CA TYR A 113 4.92 3.93 7.37
C TYR A 113 4.60 5.25 6.65
N ALA A 114 3.64 6.01 7.17
CA ALA A 114 3.26 7.31 6.63
C ALA A 114 3.88 8.44 7.45
N TRP A 115 4.82 9.18 6.84
CA TRP A 115 5.49 10.33 7.43
C TRP A 115 5.26 11.57 6.59
N PRO A 116 5.32 12.76 7.19
CA PRO A 116 5.34 14.01 6.42
C PRO A 116 6.44 13.98 5.36
N GLY A 117 6.08 14.28 4.12
CA GLY A 117 7.01 14.26 2.97
C GLY A 117 7.23 12.89 2.34
N THR A 118 6.60 11.81 2.85
CA THR A 118 6.63 10.49 2.20
C THR A 118 5.40 10.28 1.32
N MET A 119 5.54 9.37 0.36
CA MET A 119 4.43 8.91 -0.47
C MET A 119 4.09 7.47 -0.12
N ALA A 120 2.91 7.26 0.43
CA ALA A 120 2.30 5.96 0.62
C ALA A 120 1.08 5.83 -0.29
N VAL A 121 0.91 4.67 -0.93
CA VAL A 121 -0.23 4.38 -1.81
C VAL A 121 -1.05 3.26 -1.18
N ALA A 122 -2.35 3.41 -1.14
CA ALA A 122 -3.24 2.40 -0.59
C ALA A 122 -4.40 2.09 -1.54
N SER A 123 -4.85 0.85 -1.51
CA SER A 123 -5.96 0.36 -2.33
C SER A 123 -7.33 0.57 -1.68
N ASP A 124 -7.49 1.65 -0.95
CA ASP A 124 -8.72 2.02 -0.24
C ASP A 124 -9.22 3.40 -0.71
N SER A 125 -10.54 3.57 -0.75
CA SER A 125 -11.19 4.81 -1.20
C SER A 125 -10.97 6.00 -0.25
N HIS A 126 -10.57 5.74 1.00
CA HIS A 126 -10.30 6.78 2.00
C HIS A 126 -8.82 7.20 2.06
N SER A 127 -7.96 6.67 1.20
CA SER A 127 -6.52 6.96 1.21
C SER A 127 -6.18 8.44 0.98
N ASN A 128 -7.10 9.19 0.41
CA ASN A 128 -6.97 10.63 0.20
C ASN A 128 -7.46 11.49 1.39
N MET A 129 -7.89 10.85 2.48
CA MET A 129 -8.43 11.52 3.67
C MET A 129 -7.40 11.66 4.80
N TYR A 130 -6.22 11.03 4.66
CA TYR A 130 -5.17 10.95 5.68
C TYR A 130 -3.86 11.58 5.22
#